data_ef4115d589a3f92009a3a445b570489e
#
_entry.id   ef4115d589a3f92009a3a445b570489e
#
_cell.length_a   1.000
_cell.length_b   1.000
_cell.length_c   1.000
_cell.angle_alpha   90.00
_cell.angle_beta   90.00
_cell.angle_gamma   90.00
#
_symmetry.space_group_name_H-M   'P 1'
#
loop_
_entity.id
_entity.type
_entity.pdbx_description
1 polymer ?
#
loop_
_entity_poly.entity_id
_entity_poly.type
_entity_poly.pdbx_seq_one_letter_code
_entity_poly.pdbx_strand_id
1 'polypeptide(L)'
;MRKVVPVLVAVGLIILIAVGFVGFQVLDRYMPTKERADLAEVYDVSGDETAILYNYERQEQTGIYENGQTYLPVSWVNDHINERFYWDSTEDLLVYALPDQIVYADAETKGANGAPLLLVKDDEVYLTLGLIANYTDVQIQTFNSGDGRRVLINDWGTRNIARVKKAGSLRVKGGVKSKILTDLAEDDTVTVLDTMEKWSKVASSDGNIGYVENKRLAAAESQKFSGNFTAPVYKNTSMSGKIVLGWHQVTSQDGNNTFDSIVAKTKGMNVISPTWFSLTGNNGNYRSLASKDYVAKAHAKGLQVWALIDNFSADVQTETLLASTSTRRKLIDSLIADAEKYDLDGLNLDFESLKTEAGVHYIEFIRELSIPCRQKGIVLSVDNYVPARYNSFYNLKEQGIVADYVIMMGYDEHFAGGEPGSVSSISYVKNGISGMLEDVPKEKLINAVPFYTRLWIEAGDGSITSKAMGIADAKKWVDNNQVELTWQADTAQYYGEKQTNDGAQFLWMEEERSLKEKMNVVRQNDLAGVACWKLGFEDSAAWDSIQWN
;
A
#
# COMPACT_ATOMS: atom_id res chain seq x y z
N MET A 1 -28.56 10.69 91.73
CA MET A 1 -28.49 9.55 90.80
C MET A 1 -29.62 9.50 89.74
N ARG A 2 -30.82 10.06 89.90
CA ARG A 2 -31.94 9.97 88.95
C ARG A 2 -31.81 10.81 87.65
N LYS A 3 -30.88 11.77 87.58
CA LYS A 3 -30.70 12.65 86.37
C LYS A 3 -29.54 12.21 85.44
N VAL A 4 -28.68 11.29 85.83
CA VAL A 4 -27.51 10.83 85.04
C VAL A 4 -27.86 9.66 84.14
N VAL A 5 -28.82 8.82 84.54
CA VAL A 5 -29.24 7.63 83.76
C VAL A 5 -29.79 8.02 82.36
N PRO A 6 -30.67 9.03 82.19
CA PRO A 6 -31.16 9.37 80.86
C PRO A 6 -30.07 9.97 79.95
N VAL A 7 -29.07 10.66 80.54
CA VAL A 7 -27.92 11.19 79.74
C VAL A 7 -27.02 10.04 79.25
N LEU A 8 -26.75 9.03 80.11
CA LEU A 8 -25.97 7.87 79.72
C LEU A 8 -26.67 7.02 78.59
N VAL A 9 -28.01 6.91 78.75
CA VAL A 9 -28.83 6.21 77.73
C VAL A 9 -28.81 6.98 76.39
N ALA A 10 -28.91 8.32 76.43
CA ALA A 10 -28.87 9.17 75.26
C ALA A 10 -27.48 9.10 74.58
N VAL A 11 -26.39 9.14 75.36
CA VAL A 11 -25.02 8.98 74.84
C VAL A 11 -24.82 7.57 74.25
N GLY A 12 -25.31 6.54 74.86
CA GLY A 12 -25.27 5.17 74.38
C GLY A 12 -26.01 5.00 73.03
N LEU A 13 -27.20 5.63 72.94
CA LEU A 13 -27.97 5.64 71.70
C LEU A 13 -27.24 6.40 70.57
N ILE A 14 -26.61 7.56 70.83
CA ILE A 14 -25.81 8.30 69.85
C ILE A 14 -24.62 7.49 69.40
N ILE A 15 -23.93 6.77 70.30
CA ILE A 15 -22.80 5.91 69.90
C ILE A 15 -23.29 4.73 69.04
N LEU A 16 -24.43 4.10 69.39
CA LEU A 16 -25.02 3.05 68.56
C LEU A 16 -25.43 3.53 67.16
N ILE A 17 -26.02 4.75 67.06
CA ILE A 17 -26.36 5.35 65.79
C ILE A 17 -25.08 5.67 64.98
N ALA A 18 -24.05 6.22 65.63
CA ALA A 18 -22.78 6.53 64.99
C ALA A 18 -22.08 5.24 64.47
N VAL A 19 -22.03 4.20 65.29
CA VAL A 19 -21.48 2.88 64.91
C VAL A 19 -22.32 2.23 63.80
N GLY A 20 -23.64 2.35 63.87
CA GLY A 20 -24.54 1.89 62.81
C GLY A 20 -24.33 2.66 61.50
N PHE A 21 -24.16 3.97 61.57
CA PHE A 21 -23.89 4.83 60.41
C PHE A 21 -22.52 4.54 59.78
N VAL A 22 -21.46 4.43 60.60
CA VAL A 22 -20.13 4.03 60.13
C VAL A 22 -20.15 2.62 59.56
N GLY A 23 -20.81 1.68 60.24
CA GLY A 23 -21.02 0.31 59.74
C GLY A 23 -21.77 0.27 58.43
N PHE A 24 -22.81 1.10 58.30
CA PHE A 24 -23.55 1.24 57.05
C PHE A 24 -22.68 1.81 55.91
N GLN A 25 -21.92 2.88 56.17
CA GLN A 25 -20.99 3.45 55.19
C GLN A 25 -19.91 2.44 54.75
N VAL A 26 -19.36 1.67 55.70
CA VAL A 26 -18.39 0.63 55.36
C VAL A 26 -19.04 -0.50 54.57
N LEU A 27 -20.22 -0.96 54.93
CA LEU A 27 -20.97 -1.96 54.20
C LEU A 27 -21.34 -1.45 52.78
N ASP A 28 -21.85 -0.21 52.70
CA ASP A 28 -22.20 0.37 51.41
C ASP A 28 -20.99 0.41 50.47
N ARG A 29 -19.81 0.73 50.99
CA ARG A 29 -18.57 0.78 50.18
C ARG A 29 -18.27 -0.55 49.47
N TYR A 30 -18.65 -1.69 50.04
CA TYR A 30 -18.39 -3.03 49.52
C TYR A 30 -19.63 -3.68 48.86
N MET A 31 -20.82 -3.10 48.96
CA MET A 31 -22.01 -3.60 48.30
C MET A 31 -21.97 -3.28 46.80
N PRO A 32 -22.15 -4.27 45.91
CA PRO A 32 -22.18 -4.03 44.46
C PRO A 32 -23.34 -3.10 44.07
N THR A 33 -23.09 -2.16 43.18
CA THR A 33 -24.17 -1.37 42.56
C THR A 33 -25.02 -2.26 41.67
N LYS A 34 -26.32 -1.93 41.58
CA LYS A 34 -27.27 -2.50 40.60
C LYS A 34 -27.57 -1.56 39.46
N GLU A 35 -26.93 -0.37 39.43
CA GLU A 35 -27.10 0.62 38.40
C GLU A 35 -26.59 0.09 37.07
N ARG A 36 -27.40 0.19 36.02
CA ARG A 36 -27.02 -0.16 34.67
C ARG A 36 -26.40 1.03 33.96
N ALA A 37 -25.44 0.75 33.11
CA ALA A 37 -24.85 1.75 32.24
C ALA A 37 -25.80 2.07 31.07
N ASP A 38 -25.82 3.30 30.66
CA ASP A 38 -26.35 3.71 29.37
C ASP A 38 -25.35 3.31 28.28
N LEU A 39 -25.73 2.42 27.39
CA LEU A 39 -24.83 1.91 26.35
C LEU A 39 -24.56 2.98 25.28
N ALA A 40 -25.46 3.92 25.04
CA ALA A 40 -25.22 5.04 24.14
C ALA A 40 -24.09 5.94 24.69
N GLU A 41 -24.12 6.22 26.01
CA GLU A 41 -23.05 6.95 26.70
C GLU A 41 -21.72 6.15 26.69
N VAL A 42 -21.78 4.83 26.92
CA VAL A 42 -20.57 3.97 26.99
C VAL A 42 -19.86 3.87 25.64
N TYR A 43 -20.61 3.75 24.56
CA TYR A 43 -20.08 3.62 23.20
C TYR A 43 -20.00 4.94 22.45
N ASP A 44 -20.40 6.04 23.08
CA ASP A 44 -20.38 7.39 22.50
C ASP A 44 -21.06 7.42 21.12
N VAL A 45 -22.36 7.10 21.12
CA VAL A 45 -23.20 7.08 19.90
C VAL A 45 -24.55 7.69 20.18
N SER A 46 -25.12 8.33 19.16
CA SER A 46 -26.43 8.98 19.21
C SER A 46 -27.22 8.75 17.91
N GLY A 47 -28.52 8.89 17.96
CA GLY A 47 -29.37 8.83 16.77
C GLY A 47 -29.21 7.53 15.96
N ASP A 48 -28.75 7.62 14.73
CA ASP A 48 -28.47 6.52 13.80
C ASP A 48 -27.02 6.04 13.81
N GLU A 49 -26.16 6.62 14.64
CA GLU A 49 -24.76 6.22 14.76
C GLU A 49 -24.60 4.79 15.28
N THR A 50 -23.52 4.16 14.84
CA THR A 50 -23.10 2.82 15.25
C THR A 50 -21.61 2.86 15.62
N ALA A 51 -21.29 2.47 16.86
CA ALA A 51 -19.90 2.38 17.30
C ALA A 51 -19.16 1.28 16.52
N ILE A 52 -17.97 1.58 16.03
CA ILE A 52 -17.07 0.61 15.42
C ILE A 52 -16.11 0.10 16.50
N LEU A 53 -16.09 -1.21 16.70
CA LEU A 53 -15.17 -1.90 17.60
C LEU A 53 -14.27 -2.78 16.73
N TYR A 54 -13.01 -2.41 16.55
CA TYR A 54 -12.05 -3.19 15.78
C TYR A 54 -11.06 -3.89 16.71
N ASN A 55 -11.01 -5.21 16.61
CA ASN A 55 -10.24 -6.06 17.53
C ASN A 55 -10.52 -5.73 19.02
N TYR A 56 -11.80 -5.51 19.34
CA TYR A 56 -12.31 -5.14 20.67
C TYR A 56 -11.93 -3.73 21.15
N GLU A 57 -11.43 -2.86 20.27
CA GLU A 57 -11.13 -1.47 20.59
C GLU A 57 -12.08 -0.51 19.88
N ARG A 58 -12.62 0.47 20.63
CA ARG A 58 -13.50 1.51 20.09
C ARG A 58 -12.72 2.41 19.16
N GLN A 59 -13.21 2.56 17.92
CA GLN A 59 -12.66 3.45 16.92
C GLN A 59 -13.27 4.86 17.05
N GLU A 60 -12.53 5.91 16.68
CA GLU A 60 -13.02 7.28 16.73
C GLU A 60 -14.20 7.51 15.77
N GLN A 61 -14.09 6.98 14.55
CA GLN A 61 -15.17 7.04 13.57
C GLN A 61 -16.35 6.16 13.98
N THR A 62 -17.54 6.54 13.51
CA THR A 62 -18.78 5.80 13.67
C THR A 62 -19.32 5.33 12.33
N GLY A 63 -20.02 4.20 12.33
CA GLY A 63 -20.87 3.79 11.24
C GLY A 63 -22.28 4.39 11.39
N ILE A 64 -23.14 4.10 10.42
CA ILE A 64 -24.55 4.55 10.39
C ILE A 64 -25.46 3.33 10.34
N TYR A 65 -26.55 3.36 11.11
CA TYR A 65 -27.62 2.37 11.01
C TYR A 65 -28.83 2.97 10.31
N GLU A 66 -29.07 2.54 9.09
CA GLU A 66 -30.17 3.04 8.27
C GLU A 66 -30.78 1.91 7.43
N ASN A 67 -32.08 1.99 7.13
CA ASN A 67 -32.78 0.98 6.35
C ASN A 67 -32.64 -0.47 6.86
N GLY A 68 -32.48 -0.63 8.19
CA GLY A 68 -32.30 -1.94 8.81
C GLY A 68 -30.88 -2.52 8.67
N GLN A 69 -29.92 -1.75 8.22
CA GLN A 69 -28.52 -2.17 8.00
C GLN A 69 -27.52 -1.22 8.66
N THR A 70 -26.35 -1.76 8.95
CA THR A 70 -25.18 -0.97 9.37
C THR A 70 -24.30 -0.72 8.16
N TYR A 71 -23.85 0.53 8.04
CA TYR A 71 -22.92 1.00 7.02
C TYR A 71 -21.68 1.57 7.71
N LEU A 72 -20.51 1.35 7.11
CA LEU A 72 -19.22 1.87 7.62
C LEU A 72 -18.61 2.86 6.64
N PRO A 73 -17.90 3.91 7.13
CA PRO A 73 -17.21 4.84 6.28
C PRO A 73 -16.19 4.14 5.39
N VAL A 74 -16.17 4.45 4.08
CA VAL A 74 -15.18 3.87 3.14
C VAL A 74 -13.76 4.24 3.54
N SER A 75 -13.56 5.45 4.07
CA SER A 75 -12.28 5.90 4.60
C SER A 75 -11.77 4.97 5.71
N TRP A 76 -12.60 4.68 6.71
CA TRP A 76 -12.26 3.76 7.79
C TRP A 76 -11.98 2.33 7.27
N VAL A 77 -12.80 1.84 6.34
CA VAL A 77 -12.63 0.50 5.74
C VAL A 77 -11.28 0.40 5.02
N ASN A 78 -10.92 1.41 4.23
CA ASN A 78 -9.66 1.44 3.51
C ASN A 78 -8.44 1.52 4.44
N ASP A 79 -8.54 2.29 5.50
CA ASP A 79 -7.42 2.49 6.43
C ASP A 79 -7.14 1.28 7.33
N HIS A 80 -8.18 0.44 7.60
CA HIS A 80 -8.07 -0.58 8.65
C HIS A 80 -8.21 -2.02 8.15
N ILE A 81 -9.00 -2.27 7.09
CA ILE A 81 -9.35 -3.64 6.72
C ILE A 81 -9.21 -3.97 5.24
N ASN A 82 -9.46 -3.04 4.31
CA ASN A 82 -9.35 -3.31 2.87
C ASN A 82 -9.26 -2.03 2.04
N GLU A 83 -8.07 -1.66 1.60
CA GLU A 83 -7.75 -0.44 0.85
C GLU A 83 -8.22 -0.43 -0.62
N ARG A 84 -8.99 -1.42 -1.06
CA ARG A 84 -9.39 -1.59 -2.46
C ARG A 84 -10.76 -1.02 -2.82
N PHE A 85 -11.49 -0.49 -1.87
CA PHE A 85 -12.76 0.19 -2.12
C PHE A 85 -12.48 1.61 -2.61
N TYR A 86 -12.34 1.77 -3.92
CA TYR A 86 -12.04 3.07 -4.52
C TYR A 86 -13.33 3.86 -4.76
N TRP A 87 -13.39 5.07 -4.21
CA TRP A 87 -14.48 6.00 -4.46
C TRP A 87 -14.05 7.06 -5.47
N ASP A 88 -14.73 7.11 -6.61
CA ASP A 88 -14.62 8.19 -7.59
C ASP A 88 -15.62 9.30 -7.24
N SER A 89 -15.15 10.35 -6.59
CA SER A 89 -15.98 11.50 -6.21
C SER A 89 -16.33 12.42 -7.39
N THR A 90 -15.74 12.19 -8.58
CA THR A 90 -16.07 12.97 -9.78
C THR A 90 -17.28 12.41 -10.52
N GLU A 91 -17.55 11.12 -10.35
CA GLU A 91 -18.64 10.39 -11.01
C GLU A 91 -19.61 9.73 -10.01
N ASP A 92 -19.43 9.96 -8.70
CA ASP A 92 -20.21 9.34 -7.62
C ASP A 92 -20.27 7.82 -7.74
N LEU A 93 -19.11 7.20 -7.97
CA LEU A 93 -19.02 5.78 -8.30
C LEU A 93 -18.03 5.04 -7.40
N LEU A 94 -18.49 3.99 -6.76
CA LEU A 94 -17.62 3.01 -6.09
C LEU A 94 -17.09 2.03 -7.13
N VAL A 95 -15.77 1.82 -7.10
CA VAL A 95 -15.05 0.89 -7.96
C VAL A 95 -14.32 -0.13 -7.11
N TYR A 96 -14.44 -1.41 -7.46
CA TYR A 96 -13.70 -2.50 -6.84
C TYR A 96 -13.15 -3.45 -7.90
N ALA A 97 -11.84 -3.41 -8.10
CA ALA A 97 -11.17 -4.22 -9.10
C ALA A 97 -10.85 -5.63 -8.57
N LEU A 98 -11.46 -6.65 -9.19
CA LEU A 98 -11.15 -8.07 -8.99
C LEU A 98 -10.10 -8.54 -10.02
N PRO A 99 -9.57 -9.76 -9.90
CA PRO A 99 -8.59 -10.26 -10.88
C PRO A 99 -9.07 -10.30 -12.34
N ASP A 100 -10.37 -10.43 -12.56
CA ASP A 100 -10.96 -10.69 -13.88
C ASP A 100 -12.11 -9.74 -14.26
N GLN A 101 -12.55 -8.89 -13.34
CA GLN A 101 -13.64 -7.95 -13.58
C GLN A 101 -13.57 -6.75 -12.63
N ILE A 102 -14.28 -5.69 -12.99
CA ILE A 102 -14.50 -4.52 -12.13
C ILE A 102 -15.96 -4.53 -11.65
N VAL A 103 -16.15 -4.35 -10.35
CA VAL A 103 -17.46 -4.16 -9.75
C VAL A 103 -17.69 -2.67 -9.56
N TYR A 104 -18.81 -2.19 -10.05
CA TYR A 104 -19.25 -0.80 -9.89
C TYR A 104 -20.49 -0.75 -9.02
N ALA A 105 -20.59 0.25 -8.16
CA ALA A 105 -21.80 0.55 -7.41
C ALA A 105 -21.95 2.07 -7.21
N ASP A 106 -23.17 2.54 -7.25
CA ASP A 106 -23.59 3.92 -6.98
C ASP A 106 -24.70 3.93 -5.91
N ALA A 107 -25.21 5.10 -5.58
CA ALA A 107 -26.26 5.28 -4.58
C ALA A 107 -27.59 4.57 -4.95
N GLU A 108 -27.83 4.27 -6.23
CA GLU A 108 -29.02 3.56 -6.72
C GLU A 108 -28.84 2.04 -6.70
N THR A 109 -27.61 1.56 -6.57
CA THR A 109 -27.27 0.13 -6.56
C THR A 109 -27.76 -0.53 -5.29
N LYS A 110 -28.60 -1.57 -5.43
CA LYS A 110 -29.23 -2.27 -4.31
C LYS A 110 -28.67 -3.66 -4.11
N GLY A 111 -28.55 -4.04 -2.84
CA GLY A 111 -28.24 -5.40 -2.45
C GLY A 111 -29.43 -6.35 -2.62
N ALA A 112 -29.21 -7.64 -2.38
CA ALA A 112 -30.23 -8.69 -2.51
C ALA A 112 -31.48 -8.46 -1.63
N ASN A 113 -31.36 -7.71 -0.55
CA ASN A 113 -32.44 -7.34 0.36
C ASN A 113 -33.20 -6.06 -0.05
N GLY A 114 -32.82 -5.43 -1.16
CA GLY A 114 -33.43 -4.22 -1.69
C GLY A 114 -32.93 -2.91 -1.05
N ALA A 115 -32.04 -2.95 -0.06
CA ALA A 115 -31.43 -1.75 0.51
C ALA A 115 -30.23 -1.29 -0.35
N PRO A 116 -29.91 0.02 -0.35
CA PRO A 116 -28.73 0.54 -1.04
C PRO A 116 -27.45 -0.17 -0.56
N LEU A 117 -26.49 -0.43 -1.47
CA LEU A 117 -25.19 -1.00 -1.11
C LEU A 117 -24.28 0.03 -0.46
N LEU A 118 -24.49 1.30 -0.76
CA LEU A 118 -23.74 2.41 -0.19
C LEU A 118 -24.68 3.60 0.10
N LEU A 119 -24.24 4.47 0.99
CA LEU A 119 -24.86 5.77 1.29
C LEU A 119 -23.81 6.85 1.12
N VAL A 120 -24.25 8.02 0.65
CA VAL A 120 -23.42 9.24 0.63
C VAL A 120 -24.05 10.25 1.58
N LYS A 121 -23.34 10.64 2.62
CA LYS A 121 -23.78 11.61 3.64
C LYS A 121 -22.63 12.50 4.05
N ASP A 122 -22.85 13.79 4.08
CA ASP A 122 -21.89 14.80 4.56
C ASP A 122 -20.48 14.62 3.93
N ASP A 123 -20.43 14.42 2.60
CA ASP A 123 -19.24 14.18 1.79
C ASP A 123 -18.46 12.88 2.14
N GLU A 124 -19.03 12.01 2.97
CA GLU A 124 -18.49 10.69 3.27
C GLU A 124 -19.35 9.58 2.64
N VAL A 125 -18.70 8.52 2.21
CA VAL A 125 -19.35 7.34 1.63
C VAL A 125 -19.31 6.20 2.63
N TYR A 126 -20.46 5.56 2.80
CA TYR A 126 -20.64 4.46 3.73
C TYR A 126 -21.01 3.18 2.99
N LEU A 127 -20.35 2.08 3.28
CA LEU A 127 -20.55 0.77 2.66
C LEU A 127 -21.32 -0.17 3.58
N THR A 128 -22.23 -0.97 3.02
CA THR A 128 -22.89 -2.04 3.80
C THR A 128 -21.87 -3.06 4.29
N LEU A 129 -22.11 -3.61 5.48
CA LEU A 129 -21.32 -4.72 6.01
C LEU A 129 -21.31 -5.94 5.08
N GLY A 130 -22.39 -6.18 4.36
CA GLY A 130 -22.48 -7.26 3.37
C GLY A 130 -21.51 -7.06 2.21
N LEU A 131 -21.40 -5.82 1.69
CA LEU A 131 -20.44 -5.50 0.64
C LEU A 131 -19.01 -5.67 1.12
N ILE A 132 -18.70 -5.18 2.33
CA ILE A 132 -17.38 -5.32 2.96
C ILE A 132 -17.02 -6.80 3.13
N ALA A 133 -17.92 -7.60 3.70
CA ALA A 133 -17.71 -9.03 3.97
C ALA A 133 -17.51 -9.87 2.70
N ASN A 134 -18.07 -9.45 1.55
CA ASN A 134 -17.87 -10.15 0.29
C ASN A 134 -16.41 -10.08 -0.21
N TYR A 135 -15.66 -9.06 0.19
CA TYR A 135 -14.33 -8.80 -0.33
C TYR A 135 -13.23 -8.74 0.75
N THR A 136 -13.60 -9.04 2.02
CA THR A 136 -12.66 -8.89 3.14
C THR A 136 -12.73 -10.08 4.09
N ASP A 137 -11.56 -10.59 4.48
CA ASP A 137 -11.45 -11.75 5.40
C ASP A 137 -11.47 -11.29 6.86
N VAL A 138 -12.63 -10.89 7.35
CA VAL A 138 -12.85 -10.45 8.73
C VAL A 138 -14.09 -11.09 9.34
N GLN A 139 -14.10 -11.20 10.67
CA GLN A 139 -15.30 -11.58 11.41
C GLN A 139 -16.11 -10.33 11.74
N ILE A 140 -17.39 -10.29 11.36
CA ILE A 140 -18.30 -9.18 11.62
C ILE A 140 -19.46 -9.66 12.50
N GLN A 141 -19.75 -8.91 13.56
CA GLN A 141 -20.91 -9.12 14.43
C GLN A 141 -21.60 -7.78 14.69
N THR A 142 -22.92 -7.72 14.58
CA THR A 142 -23.69 -6.50 14.79
C THR A 142 -24.62 -6.61 15.99
N PHE A 143 -24.74 -5.51 16.73
CA PHE A 143 -25.59 -5.38 17.92
C PHE A 143 -26.45 -4.13 17.75
N ASN A 144 -27.57 -4.28 17.04
CA ASN A 144 -28.41 -3.17 16.58
C ASN A 144 -29.66 -2.95 17.42
N SER A 145 -29.88 -3.76 18.47
CA SER A 145 -31.03 -3.65 19.35
C SER A 145 -30.77 -2.68 20.52
N GLY A 146 -31.71 -1.75 20.74
CA GLY A 146 -31.63 -0.77 21.82
C GLY A 146 -30.66 0.38 21.57
N ASP A 147 -30.34 1.12 22.65
CA ASP A 147 -29.37 2.19 22.65
C ASP A 147 -27.94 1.64 22.63
N GLY A 148 -26.99 2.39 22.07
CA GLY A 148 -25.58 1.96 21.98
C GLY A 148 -25.34 0.88 20.90
N ARG A 149 -25.86 1.15 19.68
CA ARG A 149 -25.58 0.31 18.51
C ARG A 149 -24.09 0.18 18.27
N ARG A 150 -23.65 -1.02 17.93
CA ARG A 150 -22.25 -1.29 17.67
C ARG A 150 -22.04 -2.43 16.69
N VAL A 151 -20.94 -2.36 15.98
CA VAL A 151 -20.41 -3.43 15.14
C VAL A 151 -19.05 -3.84 15.68
N LEU A 152 -18.86 -5.14 15.88
CA LEU A 152 -17.57 -5.72 16.25
C LEU A 152 -16.97 -6.37 15.02
N ILE A 153 -15.80 -5.89 14.63
CA ILE A 153 -15.01 -6.38 13.51
C ILE A 153 -13.70 -6.90 14.09
N ASN A 154 -13.37 -8.14 13.79
CA ASN A 154 -12.15 -8.75 14.29
C ASN A 154 -11.41 -9.47 13.17
N ASP A 155 -10.10 -9.40 13.19
CA ASP A 155 -9.26 -10.30 12.43
C ASP A 155 -9.44 -11.74 12.91
N TRP A 156 -9.30 -12.69 12.02
CA TRP A 156 -9.25 -14.10 12.37
C TRP A 156 -7.96 -14.40 13.14
N GLY A 157 -8.03 -15.35 14.05
CA GLY A 157 -6.86 -15.70 14.85
C GLY A 157 -7.19 -16.46 16.12
N THR A 158 -6.22 -16.55 17.03
CA THR A 158 -6.36 -17.22 18.32
C THR A 158 -6.83 -16.24 19.38
N ARG A 159 -7.85 -16.62 20.17
CA ARG A 159 -8.40 -15.85 21.29
C ARG A 159 -8.46 -16.70 22.54
N ASN A 160 -8.35 -16.07 23.68
CA ASN A 160 -8.48 -16.73 24.98
C ASN A 160 -9.97 -16.69 25.41
N ILE A 161 -10.59 -17.84 25.48
CA ILE A 161 -12.00 -17.99 25.85
C ILE A 161 -12.11 -18.54 27.25
N ALA A 162 -12.88 -17.89 28.10
CA ALA A 162 -13.17 -18.38 29.44
C ALA A 162 -14.68 -18.63 29.63
N ARG A 163 -15.02 -19.70 30.35
CA ARG A 163 -16.38 -19.99 30.78
C ARG A 163 -16.67 -19.29 32.11
N VAL A 164 -17.87 -18.75 32.26
CA VAL A 164 -18.36 -18.17 33.51
C VAL A 164 -18.74 -19.29 34.45
N LYS A 165 -18.03 -19.45 35.56
CA LYS A 165 -18.28 -20.48 36.59
C LYS A 165 -19.43 -20.14 37.55
N LYS A 166 -19.74 -18.85 37.68
CA LYS A 166 -20.76 -18.34 38.59
C LYS A 166 -21.32 -17.05 38.02
N ALA A 167 -22.62 -16.98 37.88
CA ALA A 167 -23.34 -15.82 37.39
C ALA A 167 -22.87 -14.51 38.06
N GLY A 168 -22.81 -13.43 37.26
CA GLY A 168 -22.34 -12.14 37.72
C GLY A 168 -22.64 -11.04 36.72
N SER A 169 -22.07 -9.86 36.96
CA SER A 169 -22.28 -8.71 36.07
C SER A 169 -20.98 -8.30 35.40
N LEU A 170 -21.04 -8.07 34.09
CA LEU A 170 -20.03 -7.36 33.34
C LEU A 170 -20.18 -5.85 33.60
N ARG A 171 -19.10 -5.17 33.96
CA ARG A 171 -19.12 -3.79 34.41
C ARG A 171 -18.25 -2.89 33.52
N VAL A 172 -18.57 -1.60 33.47
CA VAL A 172 -17.81 -0.60 32.70
C VAL A 172 -16.35 -0.51 33.17
N LYS A 173 -16.09 -0.64 34.46
CA LYS A 173 -14.74 -0.61 35.06
C LYS A 173 -14.58 -1.73 36.08
N GLY A 174 -13.33 -2.10 36.38
CA GLY A 174 -13.01 -3.10 37.41
C GLY A 174 -13.32 -2.62 38.83
N GLY A 175 -14.55 -2.81 39.28
CA GLY A 175 -14.99 -2.42 40.61
C GLY A 175 -16.48 -2.68 40.86
N VAL A 176 -16.83 -3.08 42.09
CA VAL A 176 -18.22 -3.43 42.46
C VAL A 176 -19.18 -2.23 42.41
N LYS A 177 -18.68 -1.01 42.44
CA LYS A 177 -19.48 0.22 42.34
C LYS A 177 -19.59 0.73 40.91
N SER A 178 -18.91 0.10 39.94
CA SER A 178 -19.02 0.45 38.53
C SER A 178 -20.36 0.00 37.95
N LYS A 179 -20.99 0.79 37.10
CA LYS A 179 -22.25 0.48 36.42
C LYS A 179 -22.17 -0.85 35.66
N ILE A 180 -23.30 -1.53 35.53
CA ILE A 180 -23.42 -2.84 34.87
C ILE A 180 -23.71 -2.62 33.40
N LEU A 181 -22.92 -3.26 32.52
CA LEU A 181 -23.17 -3.35 31.10
C LEU A 181 -24.20 -4.42 30.77
N THR A 182 -23.93 -5.64 31.21
CA THR A 182 -24.81 -6.80 31.02
C THR A 182 -24.61 -7.80 32.15
N ASP A 183 -25.55 -8.73 32.34
CA ASP A 183 -25.42 -9.85 33.26
C ASP A 183 -24.85 -11.06 32.51
N LEU A 184 -23.94 -11.77 33.16
CA LEU A 184 -23.36 -13.02 32.70
C LEU A 184 -23.97 -14.18 33.45
N ALA A 185 -24.57 -15.12 32.75
CA ALA A 185 -25.07 -16.36 33.33
C ALA A 185 -23.96 -17.36 33.58
N GLU A 186 -24.22 -18.36 34.42
CA GLU A 186 -23.34 -19.52 34.54
C GLU A 186 -23.30 -20.26 33.20
N ASP A 187 -22.13 -20.74 32.83
CA ASP A 187 -21.81 -21.39 31.56
C ASP A 187 -21.71 -20.47 30.32
N ASP A 188 -22.02 -19.17 30.44
CA ASP A 188 -21.68 -18.21 29.36
C ASP A 188 -20.19 -18.27 29.04
N THR A 189 -19.86 -17.98 27.80
CA THR A 189 -18.46 -17.83 27.33
C THR A 189 -18.13 -16.37 27.07
N VAL A 190 -16.92 -15.97 27.46
CA VAL A 190 -16.39 -14.62 27.21
C VAL A 190 -14.99 -14.69 26.58
N THR A 191 -14.68 -13.74 25.72
CA THR A 191 -13.31 -13.57 25.25
C THR A 191 -12.53 -12.76 26.28
N VAL A 192 -11.43 -13.30 26.79
CA VAL A 192 -10.56 -12.62 27.74
C VAL A 192 -9.56 -11.77 26.97
N LEU A 193 -9.63 -10.45 27.18
CA LEU A 193 -8.80 -9.46 26.52
C LEU A 193 -7.57 -9.09 27.36
N ASP A 194 -7.77 -8.98 28.68
CA ASP A 194 -6.69 -8.68 29.62
C ASP A 194 -7.04 -9.24 31.00
N THR A 195 -6.02 -9.60 31.80
CA THR A 195 -6.19 -10.15 33.16
C THR A 195 -5.40 -9.32 34.16
N MET A 196 -6.13 -8.72 35.12
CA MET A 196 -5.59 -7.97 36.25
C MET A 196 -5.67 -8.79 37.53
N GLU A 197 -5.21 -8.24 38.66
CA GLU A 197 -5.17 -8.94 39.95
C GLU A 197 -6.53 -9.53 40.40
N LYS A 198 -7.62 -8.77 40.23
CA LYS A 198 -8.98 -9.17 40.73
C LYS A 198 -10.06 -9.15 39.67
N TRP A 199 -9.80 -8.53 38.53
CA TRP A 199 -10.73 -8.33 37.42
C TRP A 199 -10.09 -8.71 36.10
N SER A 200 -10.87 -9.22 35.19
CA SER A 200 -10.45 -9.37 33.77
C SER A 200 -11.30 -8.48 32.90
N LYS A 201 -10.66 -7.84 31.90
CA LYS A 201 -11.34 -7.19 30.77
C LYS A 201 -11.77 -8.28 29.82
N VAL A 202 -13.06 -8.33 29.50
CA VAL A 202 -13.61 -9.37 28.62
C VAL A 202 -14.61 -8.77 27.63
N ALA A 203 -14.82 -9.48 26.51
CA ALA A 203 -15.93 -9.26 25.60
C ALA A 203 -16.96 -10.39 25.79
N SER A 204 -18.23 -10.04 25.99
CA SER A 204 -19.35 -10.96 26.09
C SER A 204 -20.00 -11.24 24.74
N SER A 205 -20.82 -12.28 24.66
CA SER A 205 -21.50 -12.71 23.44
C SER A 205 -22.49 -11.68 22.89
N ASP A 206 -22.98 -10.77 23.73
CA ASP A 206 -23.85 -9.65 23.33
C ASP A 206 -23.05 -8.40 22.89
N GLY A 207 -21.71 -8.55 22.67
CA GLY A 207 -20.83 -7.51 22.16
C GLY A 207 -20.48 -6.42 23.16
N ASN A 208 -20.71 -6.62 24.46
CA ASN A 208 -20.27 -5.68 25.48
C ASN A 208 -18.83 -5.98 25.92
N ILE A 209 -18.02 -4.92 26.02
CA ILE A 209 -16.64 -5.00 26.48
C ILE A 209 -16.54 -4.34 27.84
N GLY A 210 -16.11 -5.09 28.84
CA GLY A 210 -16.07 -4.59 30.20
C GLY A 210 -15.26 -5.50 31.13
N TYR A 211 -15.55 -5.39 32.42
CA TYR A 211 -14.79 -6.07 33.50
C TYR A 211 -15.66 -7.03 34.29
N VAL A 212 -15.13 -8.21 34.55
CA VAL A 212 -15.72 -9.24 35.43
C VAL A 212 -14.70 -9.70 36.45
N GLU A 213 -15.17 -10.08 37.63
CA GLU A 213 -14.30 -10.59 38.71
C GLU A 213 -13.64 -11.92 38.28
N ASN A 214 -12.32 -12.06 38.44
CA ASN A 214 -11.57 -13.28 38.10
C ASN A 214 -12.13 -14.55 38.75
N LYS A 215 -12.63 -14.43 40.00
CA LYS A 215 -13.23 -15.57 40.73
C LYS A 215 -14.47 -16.16 40.06
N ARG A 216 -15.07 -15.43 39.08
CA ARG A 216 -16.26 -15.88 38.33
C ARG A 216 -15.92 -16.61 37.06
N LEU A 217 -14.67 -16.54 36.61
CA LEU A 217 -14.20 -17.16 35.37
C LEU A 217 -13.48 -18.48 35.63
N ALA A 218 -13.66 -19.45 34.78
CA ALA A 218 -12.76 -20.58 34.63
C ALA A 218 -11.40 -20.12 34.06
N ALA A 219 -10.41 -21.00 34.06
CA ALA A 219 -9.18 -20.77 33.35
C ALA A 219 -9.51 -20.54 31.84
N ALA A 220 -8.87 -19.55 31.24
CA ALA A 220 -9.05 -19.30 29.84
C ALA A 220 -8.31 -20.36 29.02
N GLU A 221 -8.92 -20.76 27.91
CA GLU A 221 -8.35 -21.68 26.92
C GLU A 221 -8.18 -20.97 25.59
N SER A 222 -7.06 -21.23 24.92
CA SER A 222 -6.81 -20.67 23.59
C SER A 222 -7.61 -21.39 22.53
N GLN A 223 -8.43 -20.65 21.79
CA GLN A 223 -9.26 -21.17 20.70
C GLN A 223 -8.94 -20.42 19.41
N LYS A 224 -8.73 -21.18 18.32
CA LYS A 224 -8.51 -20.60 16.98
C LYS A 224 -9.84 -20.37 16.27
N PHE A 225 -9.99 -19.18 15.70
CA PHE A 225 -11.11 -18.78 14.84
C PHE A 225 -10.61 -18.57 13.42
N SER A 226 -11.38 -18.99 12.42
CA SER A 226 -11.07 -18.81 10.99
C SER A 226 -12.36 -18.57 10.21
N GLY A 227 -12.27 -17.77 9.15
CA GLY A 227 -13.34 -17.55 8.18
C GLY A 227 -13.33 -18.57 7.05
N ASN A 228 -14.26 -18.39 6.14
CA ASN A 228 -14.39 -19.16 4.90
C ASN A 228 -14.09 -18.29 3.67
N PHE A 229 -13.49 -17.11 3.88
CA PHE A 229 -13.14 -16.21 2.79
C PHE A 229 -12.07 -16.84 1.91
N THR A 230 -12.27 -16.79 0.60
CA THR A 230 -11.26 -17.20 -0.38
C THR A 230 -10.72 -15.95 -1.05
N ALA A 231 -9.45 -15.63 -0.75
CA ALA A 231 -8.80 -14.49 -1.35
C ALA A 231 -8.73 -14.63 -2.88
N PRO A 232 -8.99 -13.55 -3.63
CA PRO A 232 -8.83 -13.55 -5.08
C PRO A 232 -7.38 -13.91 -5.48
N VAL A 233 -7.21 -14.73 -6.52
CA VAL A 233 -5.90 -15.12 -7.03
C VAL A 233 -5.59 -14.36 -8.31
N TYR A 234 -4.52 -13.57 -8.28
CA TYR A 234 -4.01 -12.84 -9.44
C TYR A 234 -3.01 -13.74 -10.20
N LYS A 235 -3.39 -14.12 -11.42
CA LYS A 235 -2.50 -14.90 -12.29
C LYS A 235 -1.67 -13.94 -13.12
N ASN A 236 -0.37 -14.10 -13.10
CA ASN A 236 0.55 -13.23 -13.84
C ASN A 236 0.77 -13.73 -15.27
N THR A 237 0.95 -12.80 -16.18
CA THR A 237 1.45 -13.03 -17.55
C THR A 237 2.98 -12.97 -17.48
N SER A 238 3.63 -14.03 -17.02
CA SER A 238 5.08 -14.06 -16.84
C SER A 238 5.79 -14.72 -18.02
N MET A 239 6.96 -14.18 -18.38
CA MET A 239 7.87 -14.82 -19.32
C MET A 239 8.58 -16.02 -18.68
N SER A 240 8.96 -16.98 -19.51
CA SER A 240 9.88 -18.04 -19.08
C SER A 240 11.32 -17.49 -19.00
N GLY A 241 11.98 -17.69 -17.85
CA GLY A 241 13.35 -17.24 -17.61
C GLY A 241 13.46 -15.80 -17.12
N LYS A 242 14.67 -15.29 -17.10
CA LYS A 242 14.99 -13.96 -16.60
C LYS A 242 14.78 -12.88 -17.67
N ILE A 243 14.32 -11.72 -17.25
CA ILE A 243 14.11 -10.57 -18.13
C ILE A 243 15.43 -9.81 -18.28
N VAL A 244 15.75 -9.45 -19.52
CA VAL A 244 16.78 -8.47 -19.87
C VAL A 244 16.10 -7.44 -20.78
N LEU A 245 15.68 -6.34 -20.18
CA LEU A 245 14.93 -5.27 -20.86
C LEU A 245 15.85 -4.12 -21.25
N GLY A 246 15.69 -3.62 -22.46
CA GLY A 246 16.35 -2.38 -22.91
C GLY A 246 15.33 -1.32 -23.31
N TRP A 247 15.37 -0.13 -22.68
CA TRP A 247 14.57 0.99 -23.13
C TRP A 247 15.15 1.65 -24.37
N HIS A 248 14.34 1.74 -25.40
CA HIS A 248 14.67 2.44 -26.63
C HIS A 248 13.96 3.79 -26.69
N GLN A 249 14.70 4.87 -26.46
CA GLN A 249 14.15 6.22 -26.54
C GLN A 249 13.80 6.59 -27.98
N VAL A 250 12.52 6.58 -28.31
CA VAL A 250 11.95 6.98 -29.60
C VAL A 250 11.22 8.30 -29.42
N THR A 251 11.73 9.38 -30.01
CA THR A 251 11.20 10.75 -29.88
C THR A 251 10.39 11.23 -31.09
N SER A 252 10.48 10.52 -32.20
CA SER A 252 9.74 10.79 -33.44
C SER A 252 9.42 9.49 -34.17
N GLN A 253 8.52 9.54 -35.15
CA GLN A 253 8.19 8.36 -35.97
C GLN A 253 9.42 7.81 -36.68
N ASP A 254 10.33 8.70 -37.16
CA ASP A 254 11.59 8.32 -37.82
C ASP A 254 12.57 7.65 -36.83
N GLY A 255 12.46 7.92 -35.54
CA GLY A 255 13.26 7.25 -34.50
C GLY A 255 13.13 5.73 -34.52
N ASN A 256 11.98 5.19 -34.95
CA ASN A 256 11.78 3.75 -35.13
C ASN A 256 12.77 3.10 -36.10
N ASN A 257 13.28 3.85 -37.08
CA ASN A 257 14.23 3.36 -38.07
C ASN A 257 15.61 3.06 -37.48
N THR A 258 15.90 3.49 -36.26
CA THR A 258 17.16 3.18 -35.57
C THR A 258 17.18 1.77 -34.95
N PHE A 259 16.05 1.05 -34.93
CA PHE A 259 15.89 -0.27 -34.31
C PHE A 259 17.02 -1.25 -34.69
N ASP A 260 17.25 -1.48 -35.97
CA ASP A 260 18.23 -2.48 -36.43
C ASP A 260 19.65 -2.14 -35.94
N SER A 261 20.03 -0.86 -35.99
CA SER A 261 21.36 -0.41 -35.55
C SER A 261 21.59 -0.49 -34.05
N ILE A 262 20.53 -0.31 -33.26
CA ILE A 262 20.56 -0.37 -31.79
C ILE A 262 20.60 -1.83 -31.35
N VAL A 263 19.67 -2.66 -31.86
CA VAL A 263 19.59 -4.07 -31.45
C VAL A 263 20.82 -4.88 -31.91
N ALA A 264 21.46 -4.51 -32.99
CA ALA A 264 22.70 -5.16 -33.44
C ALA A 264 23.83 -5.12 -32.41
N LYS A 265 23.79 -4.22 -31.44
CA LYS A 265 24.81 -4.06 -30.39
C LYS A 265 24.46 -4.81 -29.10
N THR A 266 23.21 -5.27 -28.96
CA THR A 266 22.73 -5.91 -27.74
C THR A 266 23.15 -7.38 -27.67
N LYS A 267 23.30 -7.91 -26.44
CA LYS A 267 23.53 -9.33 -26.16
C LYS A 267 22.63 -9.81 -25.03
N GLY A 268 21.93 -10.91 -25.25
CA GLY A 268 21.08 -11.53 -24.22
C GLY A 268 19.81 -10.75 -23.89
N MET A 269 19.55 -9.61 -24.52
CA MET A 269 18.29 -8.87 -24.38
C MET A 269 17.14 -9.70 -24.96
N ASN A 270 16.02 -9.76 -24.23
CA ASN A 270 14.80 -10.48 -24.65
C ASN A 270 13.55 -9.61 -24.64
N VAL A 271 13.63 -8.38 -24.09
CA VAL A 271 12.54 -7.39 -24.09
C VAL A 271 13.10 -6.05 -24.55
N ILE A 272 12.40 -5.41 -25.48
CA ILE A 272 12.65 -4.02 -25.85
C ILE A 272 11.45 -3.16 -25.49
N SER A 273 11.69 -2.04 -24.81
CA SER A 273 10.63 -1.11 -24.40
C SER A 273 10.84 0.24 -25.10
N PRO A 274 10.16 0.48 -26.24
CA PRO A 274 10.22 1.77 -26.91
C PRO A 274 9.33 2.79 -26.20
N THR A 275 9.81 4.04 -26.08
CA THR A 275 9.08 5.16 -25.48
C THR A 275 8.04 5.72 -26.46
N TRP A 276 6.96 4.98 -26.68
CA TRP A 276 6.03 5.25 -27.78
C TRP A 276 4.81 6.08 -27.41
N PHE A 277 4.32 5.92 -26.19
CA PHE A 277 3.08 6.56 -25.77
C PHE A 277 3.37 7.67 -24.77
N SER A 278 2.87 8.88 -25.03
CA SER A 278 3.03 10.02 -24.14
C SER A 278 1.67 10.67 -23.93
N LEU A 279 1.20 10.75 -22.70
CA LEU A 279 -0.04 11.45 -22.35
C LEU A 279 0.03 12.91 -22.84
N THR A 280 -1.10 13.44 -23.32
CA THR A 280 -1.16 14.78 -23.94
C THR A 280 -2.09 15.75 -23.22
N GLY A 281 -2.66 15.36 -22.09
CA GLY A 281 -3.58 16.15 -21.28
C GLY A 281 -4.42 15.27 -20.36
N ASN A 282 -5.44 15.87 -19.70
CA ASN A 282 -6.20 15.22 -18.64
C ASN A 282 -7.44 14.45 -19.11
N ASN A 283 -7.54 14.11 -20.40
CA ASN A 283 -8.72 13.50 -21.00
C ASN A 283 -8.52 12.05 -21.47
N GLY A 284 -7.44 11.40 -21.00
CA GLY A 284 -7.10 10.01 -21.36
C GLY A 284 -6.58 9.83 -22.79
N ASN A 285 -6.22 10.91 -23.49
CA ASN A 285 -5.56 10.83 -24.80
C ASN A 285 -4.03 10.78 -24.65
N TYR A 286 -3.38 10.13 -25.59
CA TYR A 286 -1.92 10.11 -25.70
C TYR A 286 -1.47 10.20 -27.16
N ARG A 287 -0.25 10.67 -27.36
CA ARG A 287 0.45 10.58 -28.63
C ARG A 287 1.03 9.18 -28.78
N SER A 288 0.93 8.58 -29.95
CA SER A 288 1.51 7.27 -30.26
C SER A 288 2.57 7.37 -31.36
N LEU A 289 3.72 6.76 -31.13
CA LEU A 289 4.80 6.56 -32.11
C LEU A 289 4.92 5.07 -32.50
N ALA A 290 3.97 4.22 -32.12
CA ALA A 290 4.00 2.78 -32.36
C ALA A 290 4.11 2.42 -33.84
N SER A 291 4.86 1.36 -34.17
CA SER A 291 5.16 0.91 -35.51
C SER A 291 5.05 -0.60 -35.66
N LYS A 292 4.18 -1.07 -36.55
CA LYS A 292 4.06 -2.50 -36.88
C LYS A 292 5.34 -3.11 -37.46
N ASP A 293 6.06 -2.35 -38.30
CA ASP A 293 7.34 -2.79 -38.87
C ASP A 293 8.39 -3.01 -37.78
N TYR A 294 8.43 -2.13 -36.79
CA TYR A 294 9.31 -2.27 -35.64
C TYR A 294 8.99 -3.55 -34.84
N VAL A 295 7.72 -3.78 -34.49
CA VAL A 295 7.29 -4.98 -33.75
C VAL A 295 7.61 -6.24 -34.54
N ALA A 296 7.28 -6.29 -35.83
CA ALA A 296 7.61 -7.44 -36.67
C ALA A 296 9.12 -7.72 -36.73
N LYS A 297 9.97 -6.71 -36.77
CA LYS A 297 11.44 -6.85 -36.72
C LYS A 297 11.90 -7.34 -35.34
N ALA A 298 11.30 -6.86 -34.25
CA ALA A 298 11.60 -7.30 -32.89
C ALA A 298 11.26 -8.79 -32.71
N HIS A 299 10.06 -9.20 -33.08
CA HIS A 299 9.62 -10.58 -33.05
C HIS A 299 10.49 -11.50 -33.92
N ALA A 300 10.89 -11.07 -35.11
CA ALA A 300 11.82 -11.82 -35.97
C ALA A 300 13.20 -12.04 -35.32
N LYS A 301 13.57 -11.23 -34.32
CA LYS A 301 14.80 -11.39 -33.52
C LYS A 301 14.54 -12.10 -32.18
N GLY A 302 13.31 -12.54 -31.90
CA GLY A 302 12.92 -13.19 -30.66
C GLY A 302 12.77 -12.25 -29.47
N LEU A 303 12.57 -10.94 -29.74
CA LEU A 303 12.36 -9.93 -28.69
C LEU A 303 10.87 -9.69 -28.48
N GLN A 304 10.44 -9.62 -27.23
CA GLN A 304 9.14 -9.03 -26.88
C GLN A 304 9.22 -7.50 -26.94
N VAL A 305 8.07 -6.87 -27.23
CA VAL A 305 7.92 -5.40 -27.28
C VAL A 305 6.95 -4.98 -26.18
N TRP A 306 7.46 -4.33 -25.14
CA TRP A 306 6.66 -3.73 -24.08
C TRP A 306 6.65 -2.21 -24.26
N ALA A 307 5.60 -1.68 -24.89
CA ALA A 307 5.53 -0.26 -25.21
C ALA A 307 5.40 0.59 -23.94
N LEU A 308 6.32 1.55 -23.78
CA LEU A 308 6.30 2.47 -22.64
C LEU A 308 5.27 3.58 -22.86
N ILE A 309 4.55 3.91 -21.80
CA ILE A 309 3.70 5.09 -21.68
C ILE A 309 4.18 5.97 -20.53
N ASP A 310 4.30 7.27 -20.80
CA ASP A 310 4.73 8.30 -19.86
C ASP A 310 3.68 9.40 -19.62
N ASN A 311 3.85 10.15 -18.50
CA ASN A 311 3.07 11.32 -18.13
C ASN A 311 3.86 12.64 -18.19
N PHE A 312 4.94 12.72 -18.96
CA PHE A 312 5.93 13.80 -18.90
C PHE A 312 5.49 15.13 -19.52
N SER A 313 4.37 15.17 -20.24
CA SER A 313 3.87 16.41 -20.81
C SER A 313 3.47 17.40 -19.70
N ALA A 314 3.88 18.65 -19.81
CA ALA A 314 3.49 19.71 -18.88
C ALA A 314 1.98 19.99 -18.85
N ASP A 315 1.24 19.53 -19.86
CA ASP A 315 -0.23 19.67 -19.94
C ASP A 315 -0.96 18.56 -19.17
N VAL A 316 -0.23 17.59 -18.61
CA VAL A 316 -0.80 16.47 -17.85
C VAL A 316 -0.76 16.78 -16.35
N GLN A 317 -1.92 16.69 -15.73
CA GLN A 317 -2.10 16.63 -14.28
C GLN A 317 -2.60 15.24 -13.95
N THR A 318 -1.69 14.35 -13.59
CA THR A 318 -1.97 12.92 -13.44
C THR A 318 -3.06 12.65 -12.39
N GLU A 319 -3.08 13.43 -11.31
CA GLU A 319 -4.13 13.40 -10.29
C GLU A 319 -5.51 13.68 -10.88
N THR A 320 -5.63 14.66 -11.75
CA THR A 320 -6.91 15.03 -12.40
C THR A 320 -7.32 13.99 -13.45
N LEU A 321 -6.36 13.53 -14.26
CA LEU A 321 -6.60 12.53 -15.29
C LEU A 321 -7.12 11.23 -14.69
N LEU A 322 -6.46 10.74 -13.65
CA LEU A 322 -6.73 9.43 -13.08
C LEU A 322 -7.85 9.43 -12.02
N ALA A 323 -8.32 10.59 -11.56
CA ALA A 323 -9.43 10.67 -10.63
C ALA A 323 -10.76 10.16 -11.23
N SER A 324 -11.00 10.42 -12.53
CA SER A 324 -12.25 10.05 -13.20
C SER A 324 -12.20 8.62 -13.77
N THR A 325 -13.16 7.80 -13.41
CA THR A 325 -13.34 6.43 -13.90
C THR A 325 -13.53 6.39 -15.42
N SER A 326 -14.31 7.29 -15.98
CA SER A 326 -14.52 7.39 -17.43
C SER A 326 -13.23 7.71 -18.17
N THR A 327 -12.38 8.56 -17.59
CA THR A 327 -11.10 8.92 -18.19
C THR A 327 -10.11 7.76 -18.12
N ARG A 328 -10.00 7.08 -16.96
CA ARG A 328 -9.19 5.86 -16.82
C ARG A 328 -9.62 4.78 -17.81
N ARG A 329 -10.93 4.50 -17.89
CA ARG A 329 -11.50 3.51 -18.82
C ARG A 329 -11.13 3.83 -20.27
N LYS A 330 -11.31 5.09 -20.70
CA LYS A 330 -10.93 5.53 -22.05
C LYS A 330 -9.45 5.30 -22.34
N LEU A 331 -8.57 5.65 -21.39
CA LEU A 331 -7.13 5.44 -21.54
C LEU A 331 -6.81 3.93 -21.65
N ILE A 332 -7.38 3.12 -20.78
CA ILE A 332 -7.21 1.66 -20.76
C ILE A 332 -7.69 1.05 -22.09
N ASP A 333 -8.90 1.38 -22.53
CA ASP A 333 -9.46 0.85 -23.78
C ASP A 333 -8.58 1.21 -24.98
N SER A 334 -8.04 2.44 -25.00
CA SER A 334 -7.16 2.91 -26.07
C SER A 334 -5.80 2.19 -26.06
N LEU A 335 -5.20 1.99 -24.87
CA LEU A 335 -3.93 1.26 -24.73
C LEU A 335 -4.07 -0.21 -25.14
N ILE A 336 -5.14 -0.87 -24.72
CA ILE A 336 -5.42 -2.26 -25.10
C ILE A 336 -5.69 -2.38 -26.60
N ALA A 337 -6.47 -1.45 -27.18
CA ALA A 337 -6.71 -1.44 -28.62
C ALA A 337 -5.42 -1.23 -29.43
N ASP A 338 -4.51 -0.35 -28.98
CA ASP A 338 -3.22 -0.16 -29.63
C ASP A 338 -2.29 -1.37 -29.41
N ALA A 339 -2.32 -2.00 -28.23
CA ALA A 339 -1.55 -3.24 -27.98
C ALA A 339 -1.97 -4.36 -28.94
N GLU A 340 -3.26 -4.59 -29.14
CA GLU A 340 -3.78 -5.56 -30.12
C GLU A 340 -3.46 -5.15 -31.56
N LYS A 341 -3.66 -3.89 -31.91
CA LYS A 341 -3.42 -3.36 -33.27
C LYS A 341 -1.97 -3.48 -33.71
N TYR A 342 -1.03 -3.27 -32.80
CA TYR A 342 0.40 -3.30 -33.09
C TYR A 342 1.06 -4.64 -32.73
N ASP A 343 0.32 -5.61 -32.18
CA ASP A 343 0.81 -6.90 -31.72
C ASP A 343 1.90 -6.77 -30.63
N LEU A 344 1.59 -5.94 -29.62
CA LEU A 344 2.48 -5.72 -28.49
C LEU A 344 2.41 -6.89 -27.49
N ASP A 345 3.54 -7.27 -26.93
CA ASP A 345 3.62 -8.29 -25.89
C ASP A 345 3.36 -7.73 -24.48
N GLY A 346 3.56 -6.42 -24.31
CA GLY A 346 3.37 -5.76 -23.01
C GLY A 346 3.20 -4.26 -23.09
N LEU A 347 2.79 -3.72 -21.94
CA LEU A 347 2.75 -2.28 -21.64
C LEU A 347 3.69 -2.03 -20.46
N ASN A 348 4.47 -0.94 -20.54
CA ASN A 348 5.37 -0.49 -19.50
C ASN A 348 4.91 0.91 -19.04
N LEU A 349 4.47 1.02 -17.78
CA LEU A 349 4.02 2.30 -17.21
C LEU A 349 5.20 3.02 -16.58
N ASP A 350 5.50 4.21 -17.07
CA ASP A 350 6.55 5.09 -16.56
C ASP A 350 5.94 6.44 -16.16
N PHE A 351 5.17 6.42 -15.04
CA PHE A 351 4.53 7.61 -14.50
C PHE A 351 5.36 8.16 -13.36
N GLU A 352 6.00 9.29 -13.64
CA GLU A 352 6.93 9.94 -12.72
C GLU A 352 6.37 11.23 -12.11
N SER A 353 7.05 11.71 -11.08
CA SER A 353 6.77 13.00 -10.42
C SER A 353 5.31 13.16 -9.96
N LEU A 354 4.69 12.05 -9.56
CA LEU A 354 3.33 12.07 -9.04
C LEU A 354 3.28 12.84 -7.72
N LYS A 355 2.18 13.57 -7.53
CA LYS A 355 1.84 14.13 -6.21
C LYS A 355 1.20 13.04 -5.34
N THR A 356 1.26 13.24 -4.02
CA THR A 356 0.69 12.28 -3.05
C THR A 356 -0.80 12.01 -3.34
N GLU A 357 -1.55 13.03 -3.73
CA GLU A 357 -2.97 12.94 -4.04
C GLU A 357 -3.26 12.04 -5.24
N ALA A 358 -2.30 11.89 -6.17
CA ALA A 358 -2.43 11.00 -7.32
C ALA A 358 -2.32 9.52 -6.93
N GLY A 359 -1.73 9.18 -5.78
CA GLY A 359 -1.37 7.81 -5.43
C GLY A 359 -2.56 6.85 -5.44
N VAL A 360 -3.68 7.22 -4.80
CA VAL A 360 -4.90 6.39 -4.77
C VAL A 360 -5.51 6.19 -6.15
N HIS A 361 -5.42 7.19 -7.02
CA HIS A 361 -5.93 7.12 -8.40
C HIS A 361 -5.00 6.30 -9.29
N TYR A 362 -3.69 6.43 -9.07
CA TYR A 362 -2.68 5.70 -9.84
C TYR A 362 -2.74 4.19 -9.56
N ILE A 363 -2.84 3.81 -8.29
CA ILE A 363 -2.95 2.39 -7.98
C ILE A 363 -4.27 1.79 -8.48
N GLU A 364 -5.36 2.55 -8.47
CA GLU A 364 -6.63 2.09 -9.05
C GLU A 364 -6.52 1.96 -10.58
N PHE A 365 -5.86 2.88 -11.27
CA PHE A 365 -5.57 2.75 -12.70
C PHE A 365 -4.78 1.48 -13.01
N ILE A 366 -3.75 1.15 -12.22
CA ILE A 366 -2.98 -0.09 -12.38
C ILE A 366 -3.85 -1.32 -12.16
N ARG A 367 -4.71 -1.31 -11.13
CA ARG A 367 -5.68 -2.39 -10.88
C ARG A 367 -6.58 -2.62 -12.08
N GLU A 368 -7.22 -1.56 -12.55
CA GLU A 368 -8.15 -1.60 -13.69
C GLU A 368 -7.45 -2.06 -14.98
N LEU A 369 -6.27 -1.51 -15.30
CA LEU A 369 -5.49 -1.87 -16.50
C LEU A 369 -5.00 -3.33 -16.45
N SER A 370 -4.65 -3.84 -15.27
CA SER A 370 -4.16 -5.22 -15.11
C SER A 370 -5.17 -6.27 -15.56
N ILE A 371 -6.47 -5.96 -15.51
CA ILE A 371 -7.54 -6.91 -15.87
C ILE A 371 -7.53 -7.23 -17.36
N PRO A 372 -7.71 -6.26 -18.29
CA PRO A 372 -7.66 -6.55 -19.72
C PRO A 372 -6.27 -7.00 -20.17
N CYS A 373 -5.18 -6.51 -19.57
CA CYS A 373 -3.84 -7.02 -19.86
C CYS A 373 -3.78 -8.53 -19.61
N ARG A 374 -4.20 -8.99 -18.44
CA ARG A 374 -4.23 -10.40 -18.07
C ARG A 374 -5.15 -11.23 -18.97
N GLN A 375 -6.33 -10.72 -19.30
CA GLN A 375 -7.30 -11.40 -20.17
C GLN A 375 -6.77 -11.60 -21.60
N LYS A 376 -5.91 -10.69 -22.06
CA LYS A 376 -5.33 -10.71 -23.42
C LYS A 376 -3.93 -11.29 -23.48
N GLY A 377 -3.34 -11.65 -22.33
CA GLY A 377 -1.96 -12.15 -22.27
C GLY A 377 -0.91 -11.05 -22.55
N ILE A 378 -1.26 -9.78 -22.32
CA ILE A 378 -0.37 -8.62 -22.42
C ILE A 378 0.32 -8.46 -21.06
N VAL A 379 1.65 -8.38 -21.05
CA VAL A 379 2.43 -8.12 -19.85
C VAL A 379 2.19 -6.69 -19.36
N LEU A 380 1.97 -6.52 -18.07
CA LEU A 380 1.95 -5.21 -17.42
C LEU A 380 3.17 -5.05 -16.52
N SER A 381 4.07 -4.12 -16.87
CA SER A 381 5.20 -3.71 -16.05
C SER A 381 5.05 -2.26 -15.61
N VAL A 382 5.54 -1.95 -14.41
CA VAL A 382 5.41 -0.60 -13.80
C VAL A 382 6.76 -0.14 -13.29
N ASP A 383 7.21 1.02 -13.76
CA ASP A 383 8.47 1.63 -13.36
C ASP A 383 8.28 2.44 -12.06
N ASN A 384 9.24 2.32 -11.16
CA ASN A 384 9.20 2.97 -9.86
C ASN A 384 10.56 3.53 -9.46
N TYR A 385 10.55 4.63 -8.74
CA TYR A 385 11.73 5.11 -8.04
C TYR A 385 12.19 4.10 -6.98
N VAL A 386 13.43 4.23 -6.53
CA VAL A 386 13.90 3.56 -5.33
C VAL A 386 12.99 3.94 -4.16
N PRO A 387 12.49 2.96 -3.38
CA PRO A 387 11.49 3.23 -2.34
C PRO A 387 12.05 4.12 -1.24
N ALA A 388 11.27 5.11 -0.86
CA ALA A 388 11.55 6.04 0.21
C ALA A 388 10.22 6.47 0.86
N ARG A 389 10.30 7.01 2.07
CA ARG A 389 9.09 7.42 2.81
C ARG A 389 8.23 8.42 2.04
N TYR A 390 8.85 9.33 1.27
CA TYR A 390 8.13 10.38 0.54
C TYR A 390 7.38 9.88 -0.69
N ASN A 391 7.71 8.68 -1.20
CA ASN A 391 7.06 8.09 -2.38
C ASN A 391 6.26 6.80 -2.06
N SER A 392 5.98 6.54 -0.77
CA SER A 392 5.22 5.36 -0.33
C SER A 392 3.81 5.27 -0.94
N PHE A 393 3.25 6.40 -1.38
CA PHE A 393 1.94 6.46 -2.03
C PHE A 393 1.89 5.80 -3.42
N TYR A 394 3.03 5.39 -3.99
CA TYR A 394 3.05 4.53 -5.18
C TYR A 394 2.52 3.12 -4.89
N ASN A 395 2.39 2.74 -3.62
CA ASN A 395 1.81 1.49 -3.15
C ASN A 395 2.44 0.24 -3.81
N LEU A 396 3.73 0.04 -3.58
CA LEU A 396 4.51 -1.07 -4.14
C LEU A 396 3.92 -2.44 -3.80
N LYS A 397 3.33 -2.59 -2.61
CA LYS A 397 2.68 -3.81 -2.17
C LYS A 397 1.54 -4.22 -3.11
N GLU A 398 0.67 -3.27 -3.44
CA GLU A 398 -0.45 -3.54 -4.33
C GLU A 398 0.01 -3.74 -5.78
N GLN A 399 1.02 -2.97 -6.25
CA GLN A 399 1.66 -3.21 -7.54
C GLN A 399 2.23 -4.63 -7.61
N GLY A 400 2.91 -5.08 -6.55
CA GLY A 400 3.44 -6.44 -6.44
C GLY A 400 2.36 -7.54 -6.53
N ILE A 401 1.11 -7.23 -6.21
CA ILE A 401 -0.03 -8.15 -6.36
C ILE A 401 -0.56 -8.15 -7.80
N VAL A 402 -0.86 -6.97 -8.34
CA VAL A 402 -1.68 -6.82 -9.56
C VAL A 402 -0.89 -6.73 -10.86
N ALA A 403 0.33 -6.15 -10.84
CA ALA A 403 1.21 -6.10 -12.00
C ALA A 403 1.96 -7.42 -12.22
N ASP A 404 2.41 -7.66 -13.44
CA ASP A 404 3.23 -8.83 -13.78
C ASP A 404 4.69 -8.61 -13.37
N TYR A 405 5.21 -7.40 -13.60
CA TYR A 405 6.54 -6.98 -13.15
C TYR A 405 6.52 -5.56 -12.57
N VAL A 406 7.39 -5.36 -11.60
CA VAL A 406 7.67 -4.06 -11.00
C VAL A 406 9.14 -3.76 -11.24
N ILE A 407 9.44 -2.65 -11.90
CA ILE A 407 10.80 -2.27 -12.25
C ILE A 407 11.26 -1.16 -11.30
N MET A 408 12.35 -1.37 -10.61
CA MET A 408 13.01 -0.34 -9.81
C MET A 408 14.02 0.40 -10.66
N MET A 409 13.86 1.70 -10.85
CA MET A 409 14.85 2.58 -11.48
C MET A 409 16.02 2.80 -10.51
N GLY A 410 16.98 1.87 -10.53
CA GLY A 410 18.16 1.87 -9.65
C GLY A 410 19.24 2.89 -10.08
N TYR A 411 18.81 4.08 -10.50
CA TYR A 411 19.65 5.17 -10.98
C TYR A 411 19.04 6.53 -10.64
N ASP A 412 19.73 7.61 -11.07
CA ASP A 412 19.46 9.00 -10.71
C ASP A 412 19.48 9.26 -9.19
N GLU A 413 20.37 8.52 -8.46
CA GLU A 413 20.71 8.82 -7.07
C GLU A 413 21.16 10.28 -6.92
N HIS A 414 22.01 10.73 -7.86
CA HIS A 414 22.37 12.12 -8.07
C HIS A 414 22.03 12.54 -9.50
N PHE A 415 21.25 13.60 -9.64
CA PHE A 415 20.66 14.05 -10.90
C PHE A 415 20.94 15.53 -11.19
N ALA A 416 20.64 15.99 -12.39
CA ALA A 416 20.87 17.39 -12.79
C ALA A 416 20.13 18.36 -11.88
N GLY A 417 20.83 19.34 -11.31
CA GLY A 417 20.29 20.33 -10.38
C GLY A 417 20.30 19.89 -8.92
N GLY A 418 20.67 18.64 -8.62
CA GLY A 418 20.94 18.14 -7.27
C GLY A 418 22.41 18.23 -6.89
N GLU A 419 22.74 17.70 -5.71
CA GLU A 419 24.12 17.57 -5.24
C GLU A 419 24.93 16.62 -6.13
N PRO A 420 26.23 16.91 -6.38
CA PRO A 420 27.08 16.03 -7.18
C PRO A 420 27.28 14.66 -6.51
N GLY A 421 27.31 13.62 -7.34
CA GLY A 421 27.54 12.26 -6.88
C GLY A 421 27.41 11.23 -7.99
N SER A 422 27.48 9.96 -7.58
CA SER A 422 27.21 8.82 -8.44
C SER A 422 25.74 8.80 -8.91
N VAL A 423 25.49 8.46 -10.16
CA VAL A 423 24.10 8.23 -10.62
C VAL A 423 23.49 6.95 -10.08
N SER A 424 24.34 6.00 -9.61
CA SER A 424 23.89 4.68 -9.14
C SER A 424 25.00 4.01 -8.34
N SER A 425 25.16 4.38 -7.07
CA SER A 425 26.10 3.69 -6.18
C SER A 425 25.62 2.27 -5.85
N ILE A 426 26.56 1.40 -5.48
CA ILE A 426 26.22 0.03 -5.08
C ILE A 426 25.37 -0.01 -3.81
N SER A 427 25.55 0.95 -2.90
CA SER A 427 24.74 1.10 -1.68
C SER A 427 23.31 1.50 -2.02
N TYR A 428 23.13 2.43 -2.97
CA TYR A 428 21.80 2.83 -3.46
C TYR A 428 21.03 1.64 -4.04
N VAL A 429 21.67 0.85 -4.91
CA VAL A 429 21.05 -0.34 -5.52
C VAL A 429 20.72 -1.39 -4.46
N LYS A 430 21.63 -1.69 -3.52
CA LYS A 430 21.39 -2.67 -2.46
C LYS A 430 20.24 -2.27 -1.55
N ASN A 431 20.23 -1.02 -1.10
CA ASN A 431 19.18 -0.50 -0.23
C ASN A 431 17.83 -0.46 -0.97
N GLY A 432 17.84 -0.04 -2.23
CA GLY A 432 16.65 -0.04 -3.08
C GLY A 432 16.05 -1.44 -3.26
N ILE A 433 16.86 -2.42 -3.65
CA ILE A 433 16.40 -3.81 -3.80
C ILE A 433 15.86 -4.35 -2.46
N SER A 434 16.55 -4.08 -1.35
CA SER A 434 16.08 -4.51 -0.03
C SER A 434 14.71 -3.91 0.31
N GLY A 435 14.53 -2.60 0.07
CA GLY A 435 13.25 -1.93 0.31
C GLY A 435 12.13 -2.44 -0.62
N MET A 436 12.44 -2.66 -1.90
CA MET A 436 11.45 -3.23 -2.84
C MET A 436 10.98 -4.62 -2.41
N LEU A 437 11.89 -5.47 -1.91
CA LEU A 437 11.59 -6.85 -1.50
C LEU A 437 10.73 -6.95 -0.23
N GLU A 438 10.52 -5.86 0.49
CA GLU A 438 9.56 -5.82 1.60
C GLU A 438 8.11 -5.97 1.09
N ASP A 439 7.84 -5.48 -0.12
CA ASP A 439 6.49 -5.39 -0.68
C ASP A 439 6.31 -6.16 -2.01
N VAL A 440 7.37 -6.28 -2.81
CA VAL A 440 7.32 -6.87 -4.15
C VAL A 440 7.99 -8.25 -4.15
N PRO A 441 7.30 -9.32 -4.58
CA PRO A 441 7.90 -10.63 -4.76
C PRO A 441 9.11 -10.58 -5.70
N LYS A 442 10.21 -11.25 -5.33
CA LYS A 442 11.45 -11.27 -6.14
C LYS A 442 11.24 -11.76 -7.59
N GLU A 443 10.25 -12.62 -7.80
CA GLU A 443 9.88 -13.16 -9.10
C GLU A 443 9.21 -12.13 -10.02
N LYS A 444 8.85 -10.96 -9.49
CA LYS A 444 8.28 -9.83 -10.20
C LYS A 444 9.20 -8.62 -10.23
N LEU A 445 10.22 -8.57 -9.37
CA LEU A 445 11.09 -7.41 -9.25
C LEU A 445 12.21 -7.44 -10.31
N ILE A 446 12.28 -6.37 -11.10
CA ILE A 446 13.35 -6.08 -12.05
C ILE A 446 14.14 -4.89 -11.54
N ASN A 447 15.47 -4.99 -11.48
CA ASN A 447 16.32 -3.83 -11.17
C ASN A 447 16.82 -3.19 -12.46
N ALA A 448 16.62 -1.89 -12.63
CA ALA A 448 17.19 -1.14 -13.73
C ALA A 448 18.58 -0.58 -13.37
N VAL A 449 19.50 -0.64 -14.34
CA VAL A 449 20.84 -0.09 -14.26
C VAL A 449 21.04 0.98 -15.32
N PRO A 450 21.85 2.02 -15.06
CA PRO A 450 22.15 3.04 -16.04
C PRO A 450 23.23 2.57 -17.03
N PHE A 451 23.05 2.89 -18.33
CA PHE A 451 24.13 2.84 -19.32
C PHE A 451 24.78 4.19 -19.50
N TYR A 452 24.69 5.05 -18.50
CA TYR A 452 25.24 6.40 -18.52
C TYR A 452 25.87 6.75 -17.19
N THR A 453 26.73 7.75 -17.23
CA THR A 453 27.24 8.47 -16.07
C THR A 453 26.94 9.95 -16.20
N ARG A 454 27.24 10.72 -15.18
CA ARG A 454 27.09 12.16 -15.17
C ARG A 454 28.44 12.83 -14.99
N LEU A 455 28.83 13.64 -15.96
CA LEU A 455 29.97 14.55 -15.82
C LEU A 455 29.50 15.79 -15.08
N TRP A 456 30.05 15.99 -13.91
CA TRP A 456 29.84 17.19 -13.10
C TRP A 456 30.87 18.24 -13.45
N ILE A 457 30.44 19.49 -13.52
CA ILE A 457 31.26 20.64 -13.91
C ILE A 457 31.07 21.70 -12.84
N GLU A 458 32.09 21.91 -12.05
CA GLU A 458 32.17 22.96 -11.04
C GLU A 458 32.92 24.15 -11.66
N ALA A 459 32.27 25.32 -11.68
CA ALA A 459 32.88 26.55 -12.15
C ALA A 459 33.63 27.27 -11.03
N GLY A 460 34.51 28.23 -11.39
CA GLY A 460 35.34 28.97 -10.43
C GLY A 460 34.56 29.82 -9.41
N ASP A 461 33.25 30.07 -9.65
CA ASP A 461 32.35 30.71 -8.69
C ASP A 461 31.61 29.71 -7.78
N GLY A 462 31.95 28.42 -7.89
CA GLY A 462 31.32 27.34 -7.11
C GLY A 462 29.96 26.87 -7.66
N SER A 463 29.50 27.39 -8.79
CA SER A 463 28.29 26.87 -9.43
C SER A 463 28.54 25.51 -10.05
N ILE A 464 27.55 24.60 -9.92
CA ILE A 464 27.66 23.22 -10.42
C ILE A 464 26.61 22.97 -11.49
N THR A 465 27.08 22.46 -12.62
CA THR A 465 26.24 21.93 -13.69
C THR A 465 26.60 20.49 -14.00
N SER A 466 25.80 19.80 -14.77
CA SER A 466 26.13 18.42 -15.13
C SER A 466 25.58 18.03 -16.51
N LYS A 467 26.21 17.00 -17.08
CA LYS A 467 25.84 16.43 -18.38
C LYS A 467 25.81 14.90 -18.29
N ALA A 468 24.69 14.29 -18.66
CA ALA A 468 24.64 12.84 -18.84
C ALA A 468 25.46 12.42 -20.06
N MET A 469 26.23 11.34 -19.92
CA MET A 469 27.11 10.79 -20.95
C MET A 469 26.96 9.27 -20.97
N GLY A 470 26.71 8.67 -22.14
CA GLY A 470 26.76 7.22 -22.28
C GLY A 470 28.15 6.64 -21.95
N ILE A 471 28.20 5.35 -21.63
CA ILE A 471 29.43 4.66 -21.22
C ILE A 471 30.58 4.89 -22.21
N ALA A 472 30.32 4.71 -23.51
CA ALA A 472 31.34 4.91 -24.54
C ALA A 472 31.88 6.36 -24.60
N ASP A 473 31.01 7.35 -24.38
CA ASP A 473 31.43 8.76 -24.40
C ASP A 473 32.15 9.17 -23.11
N ALA A 474 31.77 8.59 -21.96
CA ALA A 474 32.49 8.78 -20.72
C ALA A 474 33.94 8.23 -20.82
N LYS A 475 34.12 7.03 -21.38
CA LYS A 475 35.46 6.47 -21.66
C LYS A 475 36.29 7.39 -22.55
N LYS A 476 35.72 7.88 -23.66
CA LYS A 476 36.39 8.84 -24.54
C LYS A 476 36.79 10.13 -23.82
N TRP A 477 35.91 10.63 -22.93
CA TRP A 477 36.20 11.84 -22.16
C TRP A 477 37.40 11.61 -21.22
N VAL A 478 37.45 10.47 -20.50
CA VAL A 478 38.56 10.07 -19.64
C VAL A 478 39.86 10.00 -20.44
N ASP A 479 39.86 9.29 -21.57
CA ASP A 479 41.06 9.11 -22.43
C ASP A 479 41.57 10.44 -23.00
N ASN A 480 40.67 11.25 -23.58
CA ASN A 480 41.01 12.53 -24.21
C ASN A 480 41.53 13.55 -23.20
N ASN A 481 41.10 13.47 -21.96
CA ASN A 481 41.52 14.36 -20.89
C ASN A 481 42.63 13.77 -19.99
N GLN A 482 43.07 12.53 -20.29
CA GLN A 482 44.09 11.81 -19.52
C GLN A 482 43.79 11.77 -18.01
N VAL A 483 42.50 11.52 -17.67
CA VAL A 483 42.04 11.49 -16.29
C VAL A 483 42.47 10.19 -15.63
N GLU A 484 43.10 10.29 -14.47
CA GLU A 484 43.42 9.12 -13.65
C GLU A 484 42.18 8.66 -12.90
N LEU A 485 41.83 7.37 -13.06
CA LEU A 485 40.66 6.76 -12.44
C LEU A 485 41.05 6.02 -11.15
N THR A 486 40.34 6.29 -10.06
CA THR A 486 40.50 5.61 -8.77
C THR A 486 39.23 4.85 -8.41
N TRP A 487 39.36 3.55 -8.10
CA TRP A 487 38.20 2.75 -7.67
C TRP A 487 37.75 3.15 -6.28
N GLN A 488 36.48 3.51 -6.14
CA GLN A 488 35.80 3.78 -4.87
C GLN A 488 34.94 2.58 -4.50
N ALA A 489 35.23 1.92 -3.40
CA ALA A 489 34.59 0.68 -2.98
C ALA A 489 33.15 0.92 -2.46
N ASP A 490 32.91 2.08 -1.89
CA ASP A 490 31.60 2.51 -1.33
C ASP A 490 30.54 2.76 -2.40
N THR A 491 30.95 3.31 -3.56
CA THR A 491 30.08 3.46 -4.73
C THR A 491 30.14 2.27 -5.68
N ALA A 492 31.21 1.45 -5.59
CA ALA A 492 31.62 0.43 -6.55
C ALA A 492 31.76 1.01 -7.97
N GLN A 493 32.43 2.13 -8.08
CA GLN A 493 32.68 2.84 -9.34
C GLN A 493 34.09 3.43 -9.36
N TYR A 494 34.58 3.71 -10.55
CA TYR A 494 35.77 4.52 -10.73
C TYR A 494 35.42 6.01 -10.65
N TYR A 495 36.12 6.74 -9.79
CA TYR A 495 36.07 8.20 -9.73
C TYR A 495 37.21 8.78 -10.53
N GLY A 496 36.96 9.83 -11.29
CA GLY A 496 37.97 10.61 -12.01
C GLY A 496 37.66 12.09 -11.94
N GLU A 497 38.75 12.88 -11.81
CA GLU A 497 38.66 14.33 -11.71
C GLU A 497 39.72 14.99 -12.59
N LYS A 498 39.38 16.13 -13.16
CA LYS A 498 40.25 17.01 -13.92
C LYS A 498 40.11 18.44 -13.46
N GLN A 499 41.19 19.04 -13.01
CA GLN A 499 41.24 20.46 -12.77
C GLN A 499 41.33 21.23 -14.10
N THR A 500 40.61 22.34 -14.21
CA THR A 500 40.60 23.23 -15.35
C THR A 500 40.91 24.67 -14.91
N ASN A 501 41.14 25.58 -15.86
CA ASN A 501 41.38 26.99 -15.51
C ASN A 501 40.17 27.66 -14.83
N ASP A 502 38.94 27.13 -15.09
CA ASP A 502 37.67 27.70 -14.68
C ASP A 502 36.96 26.83 -13.62
N GLY A 503 37.68 25.90 -12.95
CA GLY A 503 37.08 25.02 -11.93
C GLY A 503 37.49 23.56 -12.12
N ALA A 504 36.58 22.61 -11.75
CA ALA A 504 36.83 21.18 -11.83
C ALA A 504 35.77 20.45 -12.67
N GLN A 505 36.18 19.33 -13.26
CA GLN A 505 35.27 18.39 -13.93
C GLN A 505 35.51 17.00 -13.34
N PHE A 506 34.45 16.31 -12.92
CA PHE A 506 34.59 15.02 -12.26
C PHE A 506 33.38 14.11 -12.53
N LEU A 507 33.59 12.81 -12.38
CA LEU A 507 32.55 11.81 -12.62
C LEU A 507 32.76 10.55 -11.78
N TRP A 508 31.69 9.85 -11.47
CA TRP A 508 31.66 8.46 -11.04
C TRP A 508 31.26 7.62 -12.25
N MET A 509 32.18 6.81 -12.72
CA MET A 509 32.05 6.18 -14.02
C MET A 509 31.23 4.90 -13.94
N GLU A 510 30.14 4.81 -14.72
CA GLU A 510 29.48 3.55 -15.00
C GLU A 510 30.22 2.81 -16.10
N GLU A 511 30.57 1.55 -15.84
CA GLU A 511 31.35 0.72 -16.77
C GLU A 511 31.21 -0.78 -16.40
N GLU A 512 32.00 -1.66 -17.01
CA GLU A 512 31.85 -3.11 -16.88
C GLU A 512 31.92 -3.63 -15.46
N ARG A 513 32.85 -3.10 -14.63
CA ARG A 513 33.05 -3.57 -13.26
C ARG A 513 31.91 -3.11 -12.36
N SER A 514 31.49 -1.85 -12.49
CA SER A 514 30.37 -1.32 -11.72
C SER A 514 29.05 -2.03 -12.06
N LEU A 515 28.80 -2.31 -13.36
CA LEU A 515 27.65 -3.09 -13.81
C LEU A 515 27.68 -4.52 -13.27
N LYS A 516 28.85 -5.18 -13.25
CA LYS A 516 29.01 -6.53 -12.67
C LYS A 516 28.70 -6.56 -11.18
N GLU A 517 29.14 -5.55 -10.42
CA GLU A 517 28.81 -5.44 -8.99
C GLU A 517 27.30 -5.30 -8.76
N LYS A 518 26.62 -4.48 -9.55
CA LYS A 518 25.14 -4.36 -9.50
C LYS A 518 24.45 -5.67 -9.89
N MET A 519 24.91 -6.32 -10.97
CA MET A 519 24.36 -7.62 -11.38
C MET A 519 24.59 -8.73 -10.35
N ASN A 520 25.68 -8.68 -9.59
CA ASN A 520 25.91 -9.59 -8.48
C ASN A 520 24.81 -9.47 -7.42
N VAL A 521 24.37 -8.24 -7.10
CA VAL A 521 23.26 -8.00 -6.17
C VAL A 521 21.94 -8.54 -6.74
N VAL A 522 21.66 -8.28 -8.01
CA VAL A 522 20.46 -8.78 -8.72
C VAL A 522 20.40 -10.30 -8.68
N ARG A 523 21.51 -10.98 -9.00
CA ARG A 523 21.61 -12.46 -8.99
C ARG A 523 21.49 -13.05 -7.58
N GLN A 524 22.16 -12.42 -6.58
CA GLN A 524 22.12 -12.88 -5.17
C GLN A 524 20.71 -12.83 -4.59
N ASN A 525 19.89 -11.88 -5.02
CA ASN A 525 18.50 -11.79 -4.61
C ASN A 525 17.54 -12.58 -5.52
N ASP A 526 18.07 -13.26 -6.56
CA ASP A 526 17.29 -14.05 -7.51
C ASP A 526 16.12 -13.27 -8.15
N LEU A 527 16.34 -11.99 -8.48
CA LEU A 527 15.31 -11.12 -9.03
C LEU A 527 14.79 -11.62 -10.39
N ALA A 528 13.61 -11.13 -10.80
CA ALA A 528 12.98 -11.46 -12.09
C ALA A 528 13.84 -11.07 -13.29
N GLY A 529 14.59 -9.96 -13.18
CA GLY A 529 15.36 -9.47 -14.30
C GLY A 529 16.23 -8.26 -14.03
N VAL A 530 16.77 -7.75 -15.11
CA VAL A 530 17.49 -6.48 -15.20
C VAL A 530 16.92 -5.64 -16.34
N ALA A 531 16.83 -4.33 -16.17
CA ALA A 531 16.49 -3.37 -17.21
C ALA A 531 17.66 -2.38 -17.40
N CYS A 532 17.74 -1.71 -18.57
CA CYS A 532 18.87 -0.85 -18.90
C CYS A 532 18.39 0.47 -19.50
N TRP A 533 18.70 1.58 -18.86
CA TRP A 533 18.46 2.93 -19.38
C TRP A 533 19.75 3.54 -19.89
N LYS A 534 19.93 3.79 -21.16
CA LYS A 534 19.06 3.41 -22.29
C LYS A 534 19.90 2.85 -23.43
N LEU A 535 19.26 2.17 -24.35
CA LEU A 535 19.88 1.66 -25.55
C LEU A 535 20.53 2.80 -26.36
N GLY A 536 21.75 2.55 -26.86
CA GLY A 536 22.59 3.53 -27.56
C GLY A 536 23.56 4.30 -26.65
N PHE A 537 23.48 4.13 -25.32
CA PHE A 537 24.41 4.70 -24.34
C PHE A 537 25.49 3.70 -23.90
N GLU A 538 25.25 2.42 -24.14
CA GLU A 538 26.16 1.33 -23.82
C GLU A 538 27.37 1.24 -24.76
N ASP A 539 28.38 0.53 -24.31
CA ASP A 539 29.37 -0.11 -25.17
C ASP A 539 29.17 -1.65 -25.18
N SER A 540 29.97 -2.35 -25.98
CA SER A 540 29.82 -3.81 -26.10
C SER A 540 30.10 -4.56 -24.81
N ALA A 541 30.96 -4.04 -23.94
CA ALA A 541 31.34 -4.67 -22.68
C ALA A 541 30.26 -4.55 -21.60
N ALA A 542 29.41 -3.52 -21.66
CA ALA A 542 28.26 -3.39 -20.79
C ALA A 542 27.32 -4.59 -20.89
N TRP A 543 27.03 -5.07 -22.09
CA TRP A 543 26.18 -6.23 -22.31
C TRP A 543 26.76 -7.53 -21.73
N ASP A 544 28.10 -7.71 -21.83
CA ASP A 544 28.76 -8.89 -21.24
C ASP A 544 28.68 -8.87 -19.70
N SER A 545 28.51 -7.69 -19.11
CA SER A 545 28.44 -7.49 -17.66
C SER A 545 27.09 -7.81 -17.06
N ILE A 546 26.00 -7.65 -17.81
CA ILE A 546 24.62 -7.83 -17.32
C ILE A 546 23.97 -9.16 -17.72
N GLN A 547 24.72 -10.08 -18.33
CA GLN A 547 24.18 -11.41 -18.67
C GLN A 547 23.96 -12.27 -17.42
N TRP A 548 23.03 -13.22 -17.53
CA TRP A 548 22.66 -14.13 -16.43
C TRP A 548 23.54 -15.38 -16.29
N ASN A 549 24.58 -15.53 -17.07
CA ASN A 549 25.48 -16.70 -17.05
C ASN A 549 26.43 -16.70 -15.87
#